data_0e49e5e2819829f81fdbd6865ccb2c15
#
_entry.id   0e49e5e2819829f81fdbd6865ccb2c15
#
_cell.length_a   1.000
_cell.length_b   1.000
_cell.length_c   1.000
_cell.angle_alpha   90.00
_cell.angle_beta   90.00
_cell.angle_gamma   90.00
#
_symmetry.space_group_name_H-M   'P 1'
#
loop_
_entity.id
_entity.type
_entity.pdbx_description
1 polymer ?
#
loop_
_entity_poly.entity_id
_entity_poly.type
_entity_poly.pdbx_seq_one_letter_code
_entity_poly.pdbx_strand_id
1 'polypeptide(L)'
;MTAKLIDKEEDIKQAAQSIKAIAHPLRLKILCVLSEQEMIVQDIVAQVGTSQSNISQHLAILRDKGVLLARKDANRVFYRIGDSRTLKLVDMMRDVFCTT
;
A
#
# COMPACT_ATOMS: atom_id res chain seq x y z
N MET A 1 -17.85 21.81 -14.97
CA MET A 1 -17.37 21.35 -13.70
C MET A 1 -17.07 19.89 -13.66
N THR A 2 -17.95 19.11 -14.18
CA THR A 2 -17.71 17.67 -14.25
C THR A 2 -16.49 17.33 -15.07
N ALA A 3 -16.16 18.16 -16.05
CA ALA A 3 -14.99 17.93 -16.89
C ALA A 3 -13.70 17.85 -16.08
N LYS A 4 -13.66 18.54 -14.94
CA LYS A 4 -12.45 18.55 -14.11
C LYS A 4 -12.22 17.23 -13.38
N LEU A 5 -13.25 16.43 -13.22
CA LEU A 5 -13.11 15.16 -12.53
C LEU A 5 -12.39 14.11 -13.38
N ILE A 6 -12.51 14.25 -14.70
CA ILE A 6 -11.88 13.31 -15.62
C ILE A 6 -10.94 14.02 -16.58
N ASP A 7 -10.46 15.17 -16.16
CA ASP A 7 -9.66 16.07 -16.94
C ASP A 7 -8.30 15.48 -17.29
N LYS A 8 -7.72 14.76 -16.35
CA LYS A 8 -6.38 14.24 -16.50
C LYS A 8 -6.41 12.74 -16.64
N GLU A 9 -6.19 12.30 -17.85
CA GLU A 9 -6.12 10.86 -18.11
C GLU A 9 -5.02 10.19 -17.34
N GLU A 10 -3.93 10.91 -17.08
CA GLU A 10 -2.83 10.37 -16.32
C GLU A 10 -3.22 10.08 -14.88
N ASP A 11 -4.05 10.95 -14.29
CA ASP A 11 -4.52 10.74 -12.92
C ASP A 11 -5.42 9.52 -12.84
N ILE A 12 -6.24 9.33 -13.84
CA ILE A 12 -7.13 8.16 -13.89
C ILE A 12 -6.31 6.88 -14.07
N LYS A 13 -5.32 6.92 -14.94
CA LYS A 13 -4.42 5.79 -15.14
C LYS A 13 -3.71 5.43 -13.85
N GLN A 14 -3.20 6.45 -13.18
CA GLN A 14 -2.46 6.23 -11.94
C GLN A 14 -3.38 5.66 -10.85
N ALA A 15 -4.60 6.18 -10.76
CA ALA A 15 -5.58 5.65 -9.82
C ALA A 15 -5.90 4.19 -10.11
N ALA A 16 -6.11 3.87 -11.38
CA ALA A 16 -6.40 2.50 -11.78
C ALA A 16 -5.24 1.55 -11.49
N GLN A 17 -4.02 2.01 -11.72
CA GLN A 17 -2.83 1.21 -11.40
C GLN A 17 -2.70 0.98 -9.90
N SER A 18 -2.99 1.99 -9.10
CA SER A 18 -2.94 1.88 -7.64
C SER A 18 -3.99 0.90 -7.14
N ILE A 19 -5.21 1.01 -7.65
CA ILE A 19 -6.27 0.09 -7.26
C ILE A 19 -5.91 -1.33 -7.66
N LYS A 20 -5.38 -1.51 -8.84
CA LYS A 20 -4.97 -2.84 -9.31
C LYS A 20 -3.87 -3.43 -8.43
N ALA A 21 -2.92 -2.61 -8.01
CA ALA A 21 -1.84 -3.06 -7.14
C ALA A 21 -2.36 -3.47 -5.76
N ILE A 22 -3.40 -2.79 -5.28
CA ILE A 22 -4.02 -3.06 -3.98
C ILE A 22 -4.94 -4.28 -4.04
N ALA A 23 -5.52 -4.57 -5.20
CA ALA A 23 -6.56 -5.58 -5.37
C ALA A 23 -6.00 -7.00 -5.32
N HIS A 24 -5.36 -7.34 -4.21
CA HIS A 24 -4.82 -8.65 -3.91
C HIS A 24 -4.91 -8.82 -2.39
N PRO A 25 -5.51 -9.91 -1.90
CA PRO A 25 -5.75 -10.05 -0.46
C PRO A 25 -4.53 -9.79 0.40
N LEU A 26 -3.40 -10.35 0.05
CA LEU A 26 -2.19 -10.19 0.85
C LEU A 26 -1.66 -8.77 0.80
N ARG A 27 -1.69 -8.16 -0.38
CA ARG A 27 -1.22 -6.77 -0.52
C ARG A 27 -2.12 -5.81 0.25
N LEU A 28 -3.43 -6.01 0.16
CA LEU A 28 -4.35 -5.19 0.93
C LEU A 28 -4.10 -5.34 2.43
N LYS A 29 -3.87 -6.57 2.87
CA LYS A 29 -3.58 -6.81 4.29
C LYS A 29 -2.30 -6.10 4.74
N ILE A 30 -1.26 -6.14 3.93
CA ILE A 30 -0.02 -5.42 4.22
C ILE A 30 -0.29 -3.93 4.37
N LEU A 31 -1.06 -3.36 3.45
CA LEU A 31 -1.34 -1.92 3.48
C LEU A 31 -2.19 -1.54 4.68
N CYS A 32 -3.14 -2.37 5.05
CA CYS A 32 -3.95 -2.13 6.25
C CYS A 32 -3.11 -2.18 7.52
N VAL A 33 -2.14 -3.09 7.56
CA VAL A 33 -1.22 -3.20 8.70
C VAL A 33 -0.32 -1.97 8.78
N LEU A 34 0.19 -1.50 7.65
CA LEU A 34 1.03 -0.32 7.61
C LEU A 34 0.27 0.93 8.04
N SER A 35 -0.88 1.16 7.41
CA SER A 35 -1.64 2.39 7.65
C SER A 35 -0.74 3.61 7.54
N GLU A 36 -0.67 4.46 8.57
CA GLU A 36 0.17 5.67 8.55
C GLU A 36 1.57 5.44 9.07
N GLN A 37 1.92 4.23 9.49
CA GLN A 37 3.22 4.00 10.13
C GLN A 37 4.25 3.47 9.14
N GLU A 38 5.50 3.55 9.58
CA GLU A 38 6.59 2.87 8.91
C GLU A 38 6.87 1.56 9.63
N MET A 39 7.19 0.52 8.86
CA MET A 39 7.51 -0.77 9.47
C MET A 39 8.61 -1.46 8.70
N ILE A 40 9.42 -2.23 9.42
CA ILE A 40 10.41 -3.12 8.80
C ILE A 40 9.74 -4.44 8.44
N VAL A 41 10.39 -5.21 7.58
CA VAL A 41 9.82 -6.46 7.05
C VAL A 41 9.44 -7.43 8.17
N GLN A 42 10.28 -7.57 9.19
CA GLN A 42 10.02 -8.51 10.27
C GLN A 42 8.72 -8.21 10.99
N ASP A 43 8.46 -6.91 11.21
CA ASP A 43 7.24 -6.51 11.90
C ASP A 43 6.01 -6.74 11.03
N ILE A 44 6.14 -6.50 9.73
CA ILE A 44 5.05 -6.77 8.80
C ILE A 44 4.75 -8.27 8.79
N VAL A 45 5.79 -9.10 8.70
CA VAL A 45 5.63 -10.56 8.72
C VAL A 45 4.91 -11.01 9.98
N ALA A 46 5.31 -10.46 11.12
CA ALA A 46 4.72 -10.84 12.42
C ALA A 46 3.23 -10.53 12.46
N GLN A 47 2.81 -9.43 11.86
CA GLN A 47 1.40 -9.05 11.90
C GLN A 47 0.56 -9.67 10.80
N VAL A 48 1.14 -9.88 9.62
CA VAL A 48 0.40 -10.44 8.50
C VAL A 48 0.29 -11.95 8.60
N GLY A 49 1.35 -12.61 9.06
CA GLY A 49 1.26 -14.05 9.36
C GLY A 49 1.58 -14.98 8.21
N THR A 50 2.38 -14.55 7.25
CA THR A 50 2.87 -15.41 6.20
C THR A 50 4.40 -15.38 6.17
N SER A 51 5.03 -16.04 5.21
CA SER A 51 6.49 -16.13 5.16
C SER A 51 7.12 -14.78 4.80
N GLN A 52 8.36 -14.59 5.25
CA GLN A 52 9.12 -13.40 4.90
C GLN A 52 9.30 -13.29 3.39
N SER A 53 9.56 -14.41 2.73
CA SER A 53 9.74 -14.46 1.29
C SER A 53 8.51 -13.93 0.56
N ASN A 54 7.33 -14.37 1.00
CA ASN A 54 6.08 -13.96 0.39
C ASN A 54 5.81 -12.47 0.62
N ILE A 55 6.05 -11.99 1.83
CA ILE A 55 5.89 -10.57 2.16
C ILE A 55 6.86 -9.73 1.32
N SER A 56 8.12 -10.11 1.26
CA SER A 56 9.14 -9.36 0.53
C SER A 56 8.78 -9.25 -0.95
N GLN A 57 8.23 -10.30 -1.53
CA GLN A 57 7.81 -10.31 -2.92
C GLN A 57 6.70 -9.29 -3.17
N HIS A 58 5.70 -9.25 -2.29
CA HIS A 58 4.60 -8.30 -2.42
C HIS A 58 5.02 -6.87 -2.10
N LEU A 59 5.93 -6.67 -1.16
CA LEU A 59 6.48 -5.36 -0.89
C LEU A 59 7.21 -4.81 -2.11
N ALA A 60 7.96 -5.66 -2.81
CA ALA A 60 8.66 -5.26 -4.02
C ALA A 60 7.68 -4.82 -5.11
N ILE A 61 6.59 -5.55 -5.28
CA ILE A 61 5.56 -5.20 -6.25
C ILE A 61 4.92 -3.86 -5.90
N LEU A 62 4.56 -3.67 -4.65
CA LEU A 62 3.93 -2.43 -4.20
C LEU A 62 4.86 -1.24 -4.35
N ARG A 63 6.14 -1.45 -4.05
CA ARG A 63 7.14 -0.41 -4.22
C ARG A 63 7.34 -0.08 -5.71
N ASP A 64 7.41 -1.10 -6.54
CA ASP A 64 7.57 -0.92 -7.98
C ASP A 64 6.41 -0.14 -8.58
N LYS A 65 5.20 -0.35 -8.07
CA LYS A 65 4.01 0.35 -8.54
C LYS A 65 3.83 1.74 -7.92
N GLY A 66 4.76 2.14 -7.06
CA GLY A 66 4.70 3.46 -6.44
C GLY A 66 3.74 3.59 -5.27
N VAL A 67 3.17 2.47 -4.82
CA VAL A 67 2.27 2.49 -3.66
C VAL A 67 3.04 2.64 -2.37
N LEU A 68 4.18 1.97 -2.27
CA LEU A 68 5.03 2.03 -1.09
C LEU A 68 6.31 2.80 -1.39
N LEU A 69 6.78 3.47 -0.37
CA LEU A 69 8.13 4.03 -0.34
C LEU A 69 8.95 3.23 0.66
N ALA A 70 10.24 3.15 0.39
CA ALA A 70 11.17 2.45 1.26
C ALA A 70 12.33 3.40 1.57
N ARG A 71 12.76 3.40 2.82
CA ARG A 71 13.98 4.11 3.20
C ARG A 71 14.88 3.18 3.99
N LYS A 72 16.16 3.37 3.83
CA LYS A 72 17.15 2.55 4.52
C LYS A 72 17.73 3.34 5.67
N ASP A 73 17.82 2.71 6.84
CA ASP A 73 18.43 3.28 8.02
C ASP A 73 19.28 2.19 8.65
N ALA A 74 20.59 2.38 8.62
CA ALA A 74 21.56 1.37 9.01
C ALA A 74 21.32 0.09 8.20
N ASN A 75 21.04 -1.02 8.86
CA ASN A 75 20.83 -2.30 8.18
C ASN A 75 19.36 -2.62 7.95
N ARG A 76 18.46 -1.65 8.20
CA ARG A 76 17.04 -1.91 8.12
C ARG A 76 16.39 -1.11 7.01
N VAL A 77 15.39 -1.70 6.38
CA VAL A 77 14.57 -1.01 5.38
C VAL A 77 13.19 -0.82 5.97
N PHE A 78 12.73 0.42 5.97
CA PHE A 78 11.41 0.80 6.47
C PHE A 78 10.49 1.07 5.29
N TYR A 79 9.30 0.51 5.35
CA TYR A 79 8.29 0.68 4.31
C TYR A 79 7.13 1.51 4.85
N ARG A 80 6.58 2.37 3.99
CA ARG A 80 5.38 3.13 4.30
C ARG A 80 4.59 3.41 3.04
N ILE A 81 3.30 3.70 3.22
CA ILE A 81 2.47 4.15 2.10
C ILE A 81 2.90 5.56 1.75
N GLY A 82 3.23 5.78 0.47
CA GLY A 82 3.83 7.04 0.04
C GLY A 82 2.84 8.13 -0.35
N ASP A 83 1.67 7.73 -0.85
CA ASP A 83 0.68 8.67 -1.37
C ASP A 83 -0.48 8.80 -0.40
N SER A 84 -0.76 10.04 0.03
CA SER A 84 -1.85 10.28 0.98
C SER A 84 -3.21 9.87 0.44
N ARG A 85 -3.39 9.91 -0.88
CA ARG A 85 -4.66 9.48 -1.49
C ARG A 85 -4.81 7.97 -1.38
N THR A 86 -3.73 7.24 -1.59
CA THR A 86 -3.72 5.79 -1.42
C THR A 86 -4.00 5.43 0.04
N LEU A 87 -3.40 6.17 0.97
CA LEU A 87 -3.64 5.94 2.39
C LEU A 87 -5.11 6.14 2.74
N LYS A 88 -5.73 7.20 2.21
CA LYS A 88 -7.17 7.43 2.43
C LYS A 88 -8.02 6.29 1.90
N LEU A 89 -7.67 5.78 0.73
CA LEU A 89 -8.39 4.66 0.15
C LEU A 89 -8.27 3.41 1.01
N VAL A 90 -7.07 3.10 1.45
CA VAL A 90 -6.80 1.94 2.30
C VAL A 90 -7.54 2.07 3.63
N ASP A 91 -7.50 3.25 4.24
CA ASP A 91 -8.19 3.49 5.50
C ASP A 91 -9.70 3.33 5.35
N MET A 92 -10.25 3.83 4.25
CA MET A 92 -11.67 3.67 3.98
C MET A 92 -12.05 2.19 3.79
N MET A 93 -11.25 1.45 3.05
CA MET A 93 -11.49 0.02 2.86
C MET A 93 -11.43 -0.72 4.19
N ARG A 94 -10.48 -0.36 5.03
CA ARG A 94 -10.37 -0.96 6.35
C ARG A 94 -11.60 -0.63 7.21
N ASP A 95 -12.03 0.61 7.18
CA ASP A 95 -13.19 1.04 7.95
C ASP A 95 -14.46 0.33 7.50
N VAL A 96 -14.63 0.16 6.20
CA VAL A 96 -15.85 -0.44 5.64
C VAL A 96 -15.88 -1.95 5.84
N PHE A 97 -14.76 -2.62 5.63
CA PHE A 97 -14.73 -4.08 5.56
C PHE A 97 -14.09 -4.77 6.75
N CYS A 98 -13.29 -4.07 7.52
CA CYS A 98 -12.50 -4.69 8.59
C CYS A 98 -12.85 -4.16 9.98
N THR A 99 -13.90 -3.37 10.11
CA THR A 99 -14.33 -2.88 11.42
C THR A 99 -15.06 -3.97 12.17
N THR A 100 -14.68 -4.14 13.39
CA THR A 100 -15.37 -5.08 14.29
C THR A 100 -15.46 -4.47 15.66
#